data_2d62a103d16c5c59739eaf793d076731
#
_entry.id   2d62a103d16c5c59739eaf793d076731
#
_cell.length_a   1.000
_cell.length_b   1.000
_cell.length_c   1.000
_cell.angle_alpha   90.00
_cell.angle_beta   90.00
_cell.angle_gamma   90.00
#
_symmetry.space_group_name_H-M   'P 1'
#
loop_
_entity.id
_entity.type
_entity.pdbx_description
1 polymer ?
#
loop_
_entity_poly.entity_id
_entity_poly.type
_entity_poly.pdbx_seq_one_letter_code
_entity_poly.pdbx_strand_id
1 'polypeptide(L)'
;MIVAAVIGIFGTNPTINLPAFTGWTSSFNGQVMFPYLFITVACGAISGFHSLIASGTTSKQLDSEKDAKLIGYGSMLIECVLAVIALIAVGALFSNGKMPQGTPAVVFASAISGFFRKLGMGEVAVNTTFTVISLAISAFALTSLDTATRLGRFLFQELFITKNKEKENKLQKCLGNMYVGTFITVGIGAILCLGGYQNIWPLFGACNQLVAVPCFLGVSVWLAKKGKKNFMLLIPMFFMLFATMSSLLISFKTNLLLLLNGEGKIAVQGLQVVVSLPIFILALVLVVEGMKILWEHRKKVSATA
;
A
#
# COMPACT_ATOMS: atom_id res chain seq x y z
N MET A 1 17.20 12.45 6.17
CA MET A 1 16.87 11.10 6.65
C MET A 1 17.76 10.03 6.02
N ILE A 2 17.69 9.76 4.72
CA ILE A 2 18.48 8.72 4.03
C ILE A 2 19.98 8.92 4.22
N VAL A 3 20.51 10.12 4.01
CA VAL A 3 21.94 10.43 4.18
C VAL A 3 22.41 10.15 5.60
N ALA A 4 21.65 10.58 6.61
CA ALA A 4 21.99 10.31 8.01
C ALA A 4 22.00 8.80 8.31
N ALA A 5 21.02 8.06 7.78
CA ALA A 5 20.95 6.61 7.94
C ALA A 5 22.16 5.91 7.27
N VAL A 6 22.52 6.31 6.06
CA VAL A 6 23.67 5.77 5.33
C VAL A 6 24.99 6.03 6.11
N ILE A 7 25.20 7.27 6.58
CA ILE A 7 26.36 7.60 7.42
C ILE A 7 26.40 6.73 8.69
N GLY A 8 25.26 6.59 9.37
CA GLY A 8 25.15 5.76 10.56
C GLY A 8 25.48 4.29 10.29
N ILE A 9 24.96 3.72 9.22
CA ILE A 9 25.18 2.31 8.84
C ILE A 9 26.64 2.06 8.48
N PHE A 10 27.22 2.88 7.59
CA PHE A 10 28.62 2.69 7.18
C PHE A 10 29.61 2.99 8.31
N GLY A 11 29.29 3.96 9.19
CA GLY A 11 30.15 4.29 10.32
C GLY A 11 30.14 3.25 11.45
N THR A 12 29.00 2.56 11.67
CA THR A 12 28.87 1.59 12.76
C THR A 12 28.99 0.14 12.33
N ASN A 13 28.89 -0.14 11.04
CA ASN A 13 28.89 -1.50 10.46
C ASN A 13 27.99 -2.48 11.27
N PRO A 14 26.68 -2.20 11.42
CA PRO A 14 25.82 -2.93 12.32
C PRO A 14 25.63 -4.39 11.87
N THR A 15 25.64 -5.31 12.80
CA THR A 15 25.29 -6.72 12.54
C THR A 15 23.78 -6.90 12.51
N ILE A 16 23.30 -7.63 11.53
CA ILE A 16 21.88 -8.03 11.43
C ILE A 16 21.70 -9.30 12.25
N ASN A 17 20.95 -9.21 13.33
CA ASN A 17 20.70 -10.33 14.24
C ASN A 17 19.38 -11.08 13.93
N LEU A 18 18.66 -10.66 12.91
CA LEU A 18 17.45 -11.37 12.45
C LEU A 18 17.81 -12.70 11.83
N PRO A 19 17.14 -13.79 12.24
CA PRO A 19 17.31 -15.08 11.57
C PRO A 19 16.81 -15.00 10.12
N ALA A 20 17.52 -15.64 9.20
CA ALA A 20 17.20 -15.62 7.76
C ALA A 20 15.82 -16.26 7.47
N PHE A 21 15.45 -17.26 8.23
CA PHE A 21 14.16 -17.95 8.12
C PHE A 21 13.70 -18.45 9.49
N THR A 22 12.46 -18.15 9.84
CA THR A 22 11.84 -18.53 11.13
C THR A 22 10.75 -19.58 10.99
N GLY A 23 10.30 -19.88 9.78
CA GLY A 23 9.24 -20.85 9.49
C GLY A 23 8.18 -20.30 8.53
N TRP A 24 7.19 -21.12 8.22
CA TRP A 24 6.08 -20.76 7.33
C TRP A 24 4.98 -19.93 8.00
N THR A 25 5.03 -19.85 9.32
CA THR A 25 4.08 -19.09 10.14
C THR A 25 4.84 -18.14 11.03
N SER A 26 4.41 -16.88 11.09
CA SER A 26 5.03 -15.86 11.94
C SER A 26 4.85 -16.20 13.42
N SER A 27 5.94 -16.24 14.16
CA SER A 27 5.93 -16.45 15.62
C SER A 27 5.31 -15.28 16.40
N PHE A 28 5.17 -14.10 15.76
CA PHE A 28 4.71 -12.87 16.41
C PHE A 28 3.20 -12.67 16.34
N ASN A 29 2.57 -13.05 15.23
CA ASN A 29 1.14 -12.80 15.01
C ASN A 29 0.38 -14.01 14.45
N GLY A 30 1.04 -15.17 14.33
CA GLY A 30 0.42 -16.41 13.82
C GLY A 30 0.04 -16.37 12.34
N GLN A 31 0.38 -15.31 11.62
CA GLN A 31 0.06 -15.18 10.21
C GLN A 31 0.92 -16.11 9.36
N VAL A 32 0.30 -16.76 8.37
CA VAL A 32 1.00 -17.62 7.40
C VAL A 32 1.80 -16.76 6.44
N MET A 33 3.00 -17.21 6.09
CA MET A 33 3.89 -16.48 5.18
C MET A 33 3.19 -16.17 3.84
N PHE A 34 2.57 -17.16 3.21
CA PHE A 34 1.71 -16.93 2.06
C PHE A 34 0.24 -16.90 2.52
N PRO A 35 -0.57 -15.90 2.14
CA PRO A 35 -0.28 -14.76 1.26
C PRO A 35 0.19 -13.49 1.98
N TYR A 36 0.18 -13.44 3.32
CA TYR A 36 0.32 -12.19 4.08
C TYR A 36 1.66 -11.49 3.89
N LEU A 37 2.78 -12.22 3.86
CA LEU A 37 4.09 -11.64 3.61
C LEU A 37 4.13 -10.95 2.23
N PHE A 38 3.61 -11.63 1.20
CA PHE A 38 3.59 -11.10 -0.17
C PHE A 38 2.75 -9.82 -0.27
N ILE A 39 1.61 -9.77 0.41
CA ILE A 39 0.76 -8.57 0.42
C ILE A 39 1.46 -7.41 1.13
N THR A 40 2.13 -7.69 2.25
CA THR A 40 2.83 -6.66 3.02
C THR A 40 4.04 -6.11 2.27
N VAL A 41 4.85 -6.98 1.66
CA VAL A 41 6.07 -6.59 0.93
C VAL A 41 5.75 -6.05 -0.46
N ALA A 42 4.74 -6.58 -1.12
CA ALA A 42 4.40 -6.21 -2.49
C ALA A 42 3.97 -4.75 -2.65
N CYS A 43 3.58 -4.05 -1.58
CA CYS A 43 3.23 -2.63 -1.65
C CYS A 43 4.38 -1.77 -2.20
N GLY A 44 5.64 -2.12 -1.91
CA GLY A 44 6.82 -1.46 -2.48
C GLY A 44 7.16 -1.87 -3.92
N ALA A 45 6.64 -3.01 -4.40
CA ALA A 45 6.90 -3.49 -5.76
C ALA A 45 5.71 -3.29 -6.70
N ILE A 46 4.49 -3.55 -6.20
CA ILE A 46 3.23 -3.51 -6.94
C ILE A 46 2.17 -2.92 -6.01
N SER A 47 1.79 -1.67 -6.22
CA SER A 47 0.82 -0.98 -5.37
C SER A 47 -0.31 -0.37 -6.19
N GLY A 48 -1.53 -0.69 -5.80
CA GLY A 48 -2.73 -0.05 -6.37
C GLY A 48 -2.80 1.44 -6.03
N PHE A 49 -2.38 1.82 -4.82
CA PHE A 49 -2.32 3.22 -4.41
C PHE A 49 -1.36 4.03 -5.30
N HIS A 50 -0.17 3.51 -5.56
CA HIS A 50 0.77 4.17 -6.47
C HIS A 50 0.23 4.27 -7.91
N SER A 51 -0.51 3.27 -8.38
CA SER A 51 -1.13 3.33 -9.71
C SER A 51 -2.21 4.41 -9.80
N LEU A 52 -3.00 4.58 -8.74
CA LEU A 52 -4.00 5.65 -8.65
C LEU A 52 -3.35 7.04 -8.54
N ILE A 53 -2.28 7.19 -7.77
CA ILE A 53 -1.52 8.44 -7.69
C ILE A 53 -0.88 8.77 -9.05
N ALA A 54 -0.25 7.79 -9.69
CA ALA A 54 0.39 7.98 -10.99
C ALA A 54 -0.61 8.48 -12.04
N SER A 55 -1.80 7.88 -12.13
CA SER A 55 -2.83 8.27 -13.10
C SER A 55 -3.61 9.52 -12.69
N GLY A 56 -3.90 9.68 -11.41
CA GLY A 56 -4.77 10.74 -10.88
C GLY A 56 -4.07 12.06 -10.59
N THR A 57 -2.80 12.03 -10.21
CA THR A 57 -2.07 13.19 -9.70
C THR A 57 -0.76 13.42 -10.45
N THR A 58 0.16 12.46 -10.44
CA THR A 58 1.53 12.64 -10.96
C THR A 58 1.53 12.92 -12.46
N SER A 59 0.74 12.20 -13.25
CA SER A 59 0.62 12.41 -14.69
C SER A 59 0.14 13.82 -15.09
N LYS A 60 -0.56 14.50 -14.17
CA LYS A 60 -1.06 15.86 -14.39
C LYS A 60 -0.08 16.95 -13.95
N GLN A 61 0.97 16.57 -13.22
CA GLN A 61 1.99 17.47 -12.67
C GLN A 61 3.31 17.41 -13.43
N LEU A 62 3.45 16.47 -14.39
CA LEU A 62 4.63 16.37 -15.23
C LEU A 62 4.64 17.49 -16.29
N ASP A 63 5.73 18.23 -16.38
CA ASP A 63 5.95 19.24 -17.43
C ASP A 63 6.23 18.56 -18.77
N SER A 64 6.92 17.42 -18.76
CA SER A 64 7.30 16.70 -19.98
C SER A 64 7.12 15.19 -19.81
N GLU A 65 6.70 14.49 -20.87
CA GLU A 65 6.67 13.03 -20.90
C GLU A 65 8.07 12.39 -20.70
N LYS A 66 9.15 13.11 -21.01
CA LYS A 66 10.53 12.67 -20.80
C LYS A 66 10.85 12.46 -19.31
N ASP A 67 10.23 13.25 -18.43
CA ASP A 67 10.46 13.21 -17.00
C ASP A 67 9.73 12.03 -16.33
N ALA A 68 8.75 11.42 -17.02
CA ALA A 68 8.00 10.29 -16.52
C ALA A 68 8.91 9.12 -16.10
N LYS A 69 9.96 8.83 -16.86
CA LYS A 69 10.93 7.77 -16.52
C LYS A 69 11.76 8.13 -15.30
N LEU A 70 12.25 9.36 -15.23
CA LEU A 70 13.08 9.82 -14.11
C LEU A 70 12.26 9.86 -12.81
N ILE A 71 11.06 10.40 -12.85
CA ILE A 71 10.19 10.53 -11.69
C ILE A 71 9.64 9.16 -11.26
N GLY A 72 9.08 8.38 -12.18
CA GLY A 72 8.51 7.06 -11.85
C GLY A 72 9.56 6.05 -11.41
N TYR A 73 10.54 5.78 -12.26
CA TYR A 73 11.58 4.78 -12.00
C TYR A 73 12.62 5.26 -10.98
N GLY A 74 13.01 6.54 -11.04
CA GLY A 74 13.96 7.12 -10.10
C GLY A 74 13.44 7.14 -8.66
N SER A 75 12.16 7.48 -8.46
CA SER A 75 11.54 7.43 -7.14
C SER A 75 11.47 6.00 -6.59
N MET A 76 11.17 5.03 -7.43
CA MET A 76 11.17 3.61 -7.05
C MET A 76 12.56 3.15 -6.56
N LEU A 77 13.64 3.58 -7.21
CA LEU A 77 15.00 3.24 -6.77
C LEU A 77 15.33 3.85 -5.40
N ILE A 78 14.90 5.09 -5.14
CA ILE A 78 15.07 5.75 -3.84
C ILE A 78 14.28 4.99 -2.76
N GLU A 79 13.07 4.55 -3.07
CA GLU A 79 12.25 3.73 -2.18
C GLU A 79 12.92 2.40 -1.86
N CYS A 80 13.51 1.72 -2.84
CA CYS A 80 14.29 0.50 -2.63
C CYS A 80 15.46 0.71 -1.66
N VAL A 81 16.21 1.81 -1.82
CA VAL A 81 17.30 2.17 -0.89
C VAL A 81 16.77 2.38 0.52
N LEU A 82 15.65 3.09 0.67
CA LEU A 82 15.02 3.31 1.97
C LEU A 82 14.55 1.99 2.60
N ALA A 83 14.01 1.07 1.82
CA ALA A 83 13.58 -0.25 2.29
C ALA A 83 14.77 -1.08 2.82
N VAL A 84 15.91 -1.06 2.13
CA VAL A 84 17.14 -1.74 2.59
C VAL A 84 17.65 -1.10 3.88
N ILE A 85 17.67 0.22 3.97
CA ILE A 85 18.05 0.96 5.19
C ILE A 85 17.13 0.57 6.36
N ALA A 86 15.81 0.50 6.13
CA ALA A 86 14.85 0.12 7.15
C ALA A 86 15.06 -1.32 7.63
N LEU A 87 15.34 -2.25 6.72
CA LEU A 87 15.64 -3.65 7.06
C LEU A 87 16.90 -3.75 7.94
N ILE A 88 17.97 -3.05 7.57
CA ILE A 88 19.23 -3.01 8.37
C ILE A 88 18.94 -2.38 9.74
N ALA A 89 18.22 -1.28 9.79
CA ALA A 89 17.90 -0.56 11.01
C ALA A 89 17.11 -1.44 12.00
N VAL A 90 16.05 -2.10 11.54
CA VAL A 90 15.24 -3.01 12.37
C VAL A 90 16.04 -4.26 12.73
N GLY A 91 16.80 -4.81 11.78
CA GLY A 91 17.64 -5.99 12.02
C GLY A 91 18.74 -5.77 13.07
N ALA A 92 19.29 -4.55 13.13
CA ALA A 92 20.28 -4.17 14.12
C ALA A 92 19.69 -3.96 15.52
N LEU A 93 18.41 -3.60 15.64
CA LEU A 93 17.69 -3.48 16.91
C LEU A 93 17.16 -4.81 17.45
N PHE A 94 17.09 -5.83 16.61
CA PHE A 94 16.62 -7.15 17.05
C PHE A 94 17.60 -7.75 18.05
N SER A 95 17.12 -8.04 19.24
CA SER A 95 17.95 -8.61 20.32
C SER A 95 17.16 -9.64 21.15
N ASN A 96 17.85 -10.68 21.61
CA ASN A 96 17.29 -11.71 22.47
C ASN A 96 15.96 -12.34 21.95
N GLY A 97 15.85 -12.52 20.63
CA GLY A 97 14.64 -13.10 20.02
C GLY A 97 13.40 -12.19 20.04
N LYS A 98 13.54 -10.92 20.43
CA LYS A 98 12.41 -9.97 20.51
C LYS A 98 12.53 -8.86 19.47
N MET A 99 11.39 -8.58 18.85
CA MET A 99 11.25 -7.41 17.97
C MET A 99 11.22 -6.11 18.79
N PRO A 100 11.80 -5.02 18.27
CA PRO A 100 11.70 -3.71 18.91
C PRO A 100 10.24 -3.30 19.06
N GLN A 101 9.89 -2.76 20.22
CA GLN A 101 8.55 -2.29 20.54
C GLN A 101 8.35 -0.86 20.08
N GLY A 102 7.15 -0.52 19.62
CA GLY A 102 6.77 0.82 19.20
C GLY A 102 6.16 0.89 17.80
N THR A 103 5.78 2.09 17.39
CA THR A 103 5.34 2.33 16.02
C THR A 103 6.51 2.22 15.04
N PRO A 104 6.30 1.85 13.77
CA PRO A 104 7.38 1.73 12.79
C PRO A 104 8.27 2.97 12.69
N ALA A 105 7.67 4.17 12.82
CA ALA A 105 8.40 5.44 12.80
C ALA A 105 9.34 5.59 14.00
N VAL A 106 8.88 5.25 15.20
CA VAL A 106 9.67 5.30 16.43
C VAL A 106 10.80 4.28 16.38
N VAL A 107 10.53 3.05 15.93
CA VAL A 107 11.53 1.99 15.78
C VAL A 107 12.63 2.42 14.82
N PHE A 108 12.27 2.97 13.66
CA PHE A 108 13.23 3.47 12.68
C PHE A 108 14.07 4.63 13.22
N ALA A 109 13.44 5.63 13.84
CA ALA A 109 14.15 6.78 14.42
C ALA A 109 15.10 6.34 15.54
N SER A 110 14.68 5.40 16.39
CA SER A 110 15.51 4.82 17.46
C SER A 110 16.72 4.07 16.91
N ALA A 111 16.55 3.31 15.81
CA ALA A 111 17.63 2.60 15.17
C ALA A 111 18.72 3.56 14.66
N ILE A 112 18.29 4.58 13.89
CA ILE A 112 19.22 5.54 13.31
C ILE A 112 19.92 6.34 14.40
N SER A 113 19.21 6.85 15.40
CA SER A 113 19.83 7.57 16.53
C SER A 113 20.77 6.67 17.34
N GLY A 114 20.45 5.37 17.47
CA GLY A 114 21.30 4.37 18.10
C GLY A 114 22.65 4.16 17.38
N PHE A 115 22.67 4.29 16.05
CA PHE A 115 23.94 4.26 15.29
C PHE A 115 24.83 5.44 15.65
N PHE A 116 24.26 6.64 15.78
CA PHE A 116 25.04 7.82 16.19
C PHE A 116 25.55 7.70 17.63
N ARG A 117 24.80 7.06 18.51
CA ARG A 117 25.30 6.74 19.87
C ARG A 117 26.51 5.80 19.81
N LYS A 118 26.49 4.77 18.96
CA LYS A 118 27.62 3.86 18.76
C LYS A 118 28.86 4.55 18.16
N LEU A 119 28.66 5.62 17.41
CA LEU A 119 29.77 6.48 16.91
C LEU A 119 30.38 7.40 17.96
N GLY A 120 29.94 7.31 19.23
CA GLY A 120 30.48 8.13 20.33
C GLY A 120 29.90 9.53 20.41
N MET A 121 28.78 9.81 19.72
CA MET A 121 28.11 11.12 19.81
C MET A 121 27.41 11.25 21.17
N GLY A 122 27.49 12.47 21.76
CA GLY A 122 26.87 12.77 23.05
C GLY A 122 25.32 12.66 22.99
N GLU A 123 24.67 12.46 24.14
CA GLU A 123 23.22 12.25 24.28
C GLU A 123 22.39 13.37 23.63
N VAL A 124 22.86 14.62 23.66
CA VAL A 124 22.16 15.73 22.99
C VAL A 124 22.07 15.51 21.47
N ALA A 125 23.17 15.10 20.85
CA ALA A 125 23.22 14.84 19.40
C ALA A 125 22.34 13.61 19.03
N VAL A 126 22.34 12.58 19.86
CA VAL A 126 21.49 11.37 19.68
C VAL A 126 20.01 11.74 19.73
N ASN A 127 19.60 12.51 20.75
CA ASN A 127 18.21 12.95 20.90
C ASN A 127 17.77 13.91 19.78
N THR A 128 18.67 14.79 19.35
CA THR A 128 18.42 15.67 18.19
C THR A 128 18.24 14.85 16.93
N THR A 129 19.07 13.84 16.69
CA THR A 129 18.95 12.94 15.54
C THR A 129 17.61 12.21 15.58
N PHE A 130 17.20 11.64 16.73
CA PHE A 130 15.90 10.99 16.88
C PHE A 130 14.75 11.94 16.53
N THR A 131 14.79 13.16 17.05
CA THR A 131 13.76 14.18 16.80
C THR A 131 13.70 14.56 15.32
N VAL A 132 14.83 14.83 14.69
CA VAL A 132 14.91 15.19 13.26
C VAL A 132 14.39 14.06 12.38
N ILE A 133 14.77 12.81 12.65
CA ILE A 133 14.28 11.66 11.89
C ILE A 133 12.76 11.48 12.08
N SER A 134 12.27 11.61 13.31
CA SER A 134 10.83 11.52 13.60
C SER A 134 10.02 12.60 12.89
N LEU A 135 10.52 13.86 12.88
CA LEU A 135 9.91 14.97 12.14
C LEU A 135 9.93 14.71 10.63
N ALA A 136 11.03 14.19 10.09
CA ALA A 136 11.13 13.86 8.67
C ALA A 136 10.13 12.78 8.25
N ILE A 137 9.93 11.74 9.08
CA ILE A 137 8.91 10.70 8.83
C ILE A 137 7.50 11.29 8.91
N SER A 138 7.24 12.17 9.88
CA SER A 138 5.95 12.84 10.03
C SER A 138 5.63 13.74 8.83
N ALA A 139 6.60 14.49 8.34
CA ALA A 139 6.45 15.30 7.13
C ALA A 139 6.17 14.46 5.89
N PHE A 140 6.86 13.32 5.74
CA PHE A 140 6.60 12.35 4.68
C PHE A 140 5.17 11.77 4.76
N ALA A 141 4.73 11.38 5.95
CA ALA A 141 3.38 10.86 6.18
C ALA A 141 2.31 11.92 5.86
N LEU A 142 2.54 13.20 6.24
CA LEU A 142 1.66 14.31 5.95
C LEU A 142 1.49 14.55 4.44
N THR A 143 2.57 14.47 3.67
CA THR A 143 2.55 14.60 2.21
C THR A 143 1.72 13.50 1.57
N SER A 144 1.87 12.25 2.05
CA SER A 144 1.08 11.11 1.59
C SER A 144 -0.40 11.26 1.95
N LEU A 145 -0.69 11.78 3.15
CA LEU A 145 -2.06 12.04 3.61
C LEU A 145 -2.77 13.10 2.74
N ASP A 146 -2.09 14.20 2.40
CA ASP A 146 -2.64 15.22 1.50
C ASP A 146 -3.03 14.62 0.14
N THR A 147 -2.12 13.84 -0.46
CA THR A 147 -2.38 13.18 -1.74
C THR A 147 -3.51 12.15 -1.65
N ALA A 148 -3.53 11.34 -0.60
CA ALA A 148 -4.59 10.37 -0.34
C ALA A 148 -5.95 11.02 -0.14
N THR A 149 -6.00 12.16 0.56
CA THR A 149 -7.23 12.93 0.77
C THR A 149 -7.77 13.49 -0.54
N ARG A 150 -6.92 14.04 -1.40
CA ARG A 150 -7.32 14.54 -2.73
C ARG A 150 -7.86 13.41 -3.61
N LEU A 151 -7.16 12.27 -3.62
CA LEU A 151 -7.56 11.11 -4.40
C LEU A 151 -8.88 10.50 -3.88
N GLY A 152 -9.01 10.33 -2.56
CA GLY A 152 -10.21 9.80 -1.92
C GLY A 152 -11.43 10.68 -2.20
N ARG A 153 -11.28 12.00 -2.07
CA ARG A 153 -12.31 12.97 -2.46
C ARG A 153 -12.69 12.84 -3.92
N PHE A 154 -11.73 12.77 -4.82
CA PHE A 154 -11.97 12.67 -6.26
C PHE A 154 -12.76 11.42 -6.60
N LEU A 155 -12.34 10.26 -6.10
CA LEU A 155 -13.04 8.98 -6.29
C LEU A 155 -14.45 9.01 -5.70
N PHE A 156 -14.62 9.61 -4.52
CA PHE A 156 -15.93 9.77 -3.89
C PHE A 156 -16.86 10.63 -4.75
N GLN A 157 -16.37 11.74 -5.28
CA GLN A 157 -17.15 12.60 -6.16
C GLN A 157 -17.56 11.89 -7.45
N GLU A 158 -16.66 11.10 -8.06
CA GLU A 158 -16.96 10.35 -9.28
C GLU A 158 -18.12 9.37 -9.12
N LEU A 159 -18.35 8.81 -7.93
CA LEU A 159 -19.49 7.92 -7.67
C LEU A 159 -20.85 8.64 -7.83
N PHE A 160 -20.90 9.95 -7.65
CA PHE A 160 -22.13 10.74 -7.66
C PHE A 160 -22.28 11.63 -8.90
N ILE A 161 -21.21 11.79 -9.70
CA ILE A 161 -21.28 12.58 -10.93
C ILE A 161 -22.06 11.82 -11.99
N THR A 162 -23.17 12.42 -12.42
CA THR A 162 -24.00 11.89 -13.51
C THR A 162 -23.62 12.54 -14.84
N LYS A 163 -23.57 11.76 -15.92
CA LYS A 163 -23.26 12.28 -17.27
C LYS A 163 -24.22 13.37 -17.75
N ASN A 164 -25.48 13.37 -17.29
CA ASN A 164 -26.49 14.37 -17.62
C ASN A 164 -26.73 15.31 -16.44
N LYS A 165 -26.12 16.48 -16.46
CA LYS A 165 -26.26 17.53 -15.42
C LYS A 165 -27.72 17.98 -15.18
N GLU A 166 -28.61 17.85 -16.16
CA GLU A 166 -30.02 18.19 -16.04
C GLU A 166 -30.84 17.23 -15.17
N LYS A 167 -30.33 16.02 -14.91
CA LYS A 167 -30.99 15.00 -14.07
C LYS A 167 -30.36 14.83 -12.70
N GLU A 168 -29.47 15.73 -12.29
CA GLU A 168 -28.83 15.66 -10.98
C GLU A 168 -29.83 15.99 -9.85
N ASN A 169 -30.01 15.01 -8.96
CA ASN A 169 -30.77 15.20 -7.72
C ASN A 169 -30.02 16.15 -6.78
N LYS A 170 -30.77 16.91 -5.93
CA LYS A 170 -30.16 17.78 -4.91
C LYS A 170 -29.12 17.07 -4.04
N LEU A 171 -29.34 15.80 -3.74
CA LEU A 171 -28.43 14.96 -2.95
C LEU A 171 -27.13 14.65 -3.71
N GLN A 172 -27.22 14.35 -4.99
CA GLN A 172 -26.04 14.13 -5.85
C GLN A 172 -25.20 15.40 -5.99
N LYS A 173 -25.86 16.55 -6.13
CA LYS A 173 -25.19 17.86 -6.17
C LYS A 173 -24.50 18.22 -4.85
N CYS A 174 -25.09 17.87 -3.72
CA CYS A 174 -24.50 18.04 -2.40
C CYS A 174 -23.28 17.11 -2.20
N LEU A 175 -23.41 15.82 -2.50
CA LEU A 175 -22.32 14.83 -2.37
C LEU A 175 -21.22 15.03 -3.40
N GLY A 176 -21.51 15.59 -4.57
CA GLY A 176 -20.52 15.99 -5.58
C GLY A 176 -19.74 17.24 -5.19
N ASN A 177 -20.13 17.97 -4.11
CA ASN A 177 -19.40 19.13 -3.65
C ASN A 177 -18.03 18.77 -3.08
N MET A 178 -17.02 19.56 -3.44
CA MET A 178 -15.63 19.33 -3.03
C MET A 178 -15.46 19.30 -1.50
N TYR A 179 -16.09 20.20 -0.78
CA TYR A 179 -15.96 20.29 0.67
C TYR A 179 -16.66 19.14 1.38
N VAL A 180 -17.86 18.78 0.92
CA VAL A 180 -18.63 17.65 1.47
C VAL A 180 -17.88 16.33 1.23
N GLY A 181 -17.38 16.10 0.02
CA GLY A 181 -16.57 14.93 -0.30
C GLY A 181 -15.30 14.84 0.55
N THR A 182 -14.60 15.96 0.77
CA THR A 182 -13.41 16.00 1.64
C THR A 182 -13.79 15.67 3.09
N PHE A 183 -14.83 16.30 3.62
CA PHE A 183 -15.25 16.09 5.01
C PHE A 183 -15.67 14.64 5.27
N ILE A 184 -16.39 14.03 4.34
CA ILE A 184 -16.82 12.62 4.45
C ILE A 184 -15.61 11.69 4.38
N THR A 185 -14.72 11.86 3.41
CA THR A 185 -13.56 10.96 3.24
C THR A 185 -12.58 11.07 4.41
N VAL A 186 -12.29 12.29 4.88
CA VAL A 186 -11.43 12.49 6.05
C VAL A 186 -12.10 12.00 7.33
N GLY A 187 -13.40 12.24 7.50
CA GLY A 187 -14.18 11.78 8.65
C GLY A 187 -14.20 10.26 8.77
N ILE A 188 -14.44 9.55 7.67
CA ILE A 188 -14.36 8.08 7.63
C ILE A 188 -12.95 7.61 7.97
N GLY A 189 -11.92 8.22 7.38
CA GLY A 189 -10.52 7.90 7.66
C GLY A 189 -10.17 8.10 9.14
N ALA A 190 -10.61 9.19 9.76
CA ALA A 190 -10.40 9.48 11.17
C ALA A 190 -11.09 8.43 12.08
N ILE A 191 -12.34 8.07 11.80
CA ILE A 191 -13.07 7.03 12.56
C ILE A 191 -12.34 5.69 12.47
N LEU A 192 -11.88 5.30 11.28
CA LEU A 192 -11.11 4.06 11.09
C LEU A 192 -9.78 4.10 11.86
N CYS A 193 -9.11 5.25 11.89
CA CYS A 193 -7.86 5.43 12.64
C CYS A 193 -8.07 5.30 14.15
N LEU A 194 -9.15 5.87 14.71
CA LEU A 194 -9.52 5.75 16.12
C LEU A 194 -9.84 4.31 16.53
N GLY A 195 -10.34 3.48 15.60
CA GLY A 195 -10.57 2.04 15.81
C GLY A 195 -9.29 1.20 15.91
N GLY A 196 -8.12 1.79 15.72
CA GLY A 196 -6.82 1.12 15.72
C GLY A 196 -6.41 0.67 14.30
N TYR A 197 -5.59 1.47 13.65
CA TYR A 197 -5.13 1.23 12.27
C TYR A 197 -4.47 -0.12 12.05
N GLN A 198 -3.79 -0.67 13.06
CA GLN A 198 -3.14 -1.97 13.00
C GLN A 198 -4.12 -3.12 12.72
N ASN A 199 -5.34 -3.01 13.21
CA ASN A 199 -6.38 -4.02 13.00
C ASN A 199 -6.92 -4.02 11.57
N ILE A 200 -6.85 -2.87 10.88
CA ILE A 200 -7.37 -2.70 9.52
C ILE A 200 -6.27 -2.91 8.49
N TRP A 201 -5.00 -2.88 8.91
CA TRP A 201 -3.84 -2.95 8.03
C TRP A 201 -3.83 -4.15 7.06
N PRO A 202 -4.16 -5.40 7.48
CA PRO A 202 -4.21 -6.54 6.57
C PRO A 202 -5.27 -6.38 5.47
N LEU A 203 -6.44 -5.85 5.83
CA LEU A 203 -7.52 -5.57 4.88
C LEU A 203 -7.12 -4.47 3.90
N PHE A 204 -6.54 -3.38 4.41
CA PHE A 204 -6.00 -2.30 3.59
C PHE A 204 -4.96 -2.81 2.59
N GLY A 205 -4.02 -3.64 3.05
CA GLY A 205 -3.01 -4.25 2.18
C GLY A 205 -3.63 -5.07 1.04
N ALA A 206 -4.59 -5.93 1.35
CA ALA A 206 -5.28 -6.73 0.34
C ALA A 206 -6.06 -5.87 -0.67
N CYS A 207 -6.81 -4.87 -0.19
CA CYS A 207 -7.54 -3.93 -1.05
C CYS A 207 -6.60 -3.13 -1.96
N ASN A 208 -5.49 -2.63 -1.40
CA ASN A 208 -4.49 -1.88 -2.15
C ASN A 208 -3.88 -2.73 -3.28
N GLN A 209 -3.50 -3.97 -2.98
CA GLN A 209 -2.94 -4.86 -4.00
C GLN A 209 -3.98 -5.27 -5.06
N LEU A 210 -5.24 -5.40 -4.66
CA LEU A 210 -6.32 -5.71 -5.60
C LEU A 210 -6.51 -4.60 -6.64
N VAL A 211 -6.39 -3.33 -6.25
CA VAL A 211 -6.49 -2.18 -7.17
C VAL A 211 -5.36 -2.19 -8.21
N ALA A 212 -4.22 -2.80 -7.94
CA ALA A 212 -3.16 -2.95 -8.93
C ALA A 212 -3.55 -3.86 -10.11
N VAL A 213 -4.45 -4.84 -9.89
CA VAL A 213 -4.88 -5.80 -10.92
C VAL A 213 -5.54 -5.10 -12.13
N PRO A 214 -6.58 -4.24 -11.96
CA PRO A 214 -7.17 -3.51 -13.08
C PRO A 214 -6.18 -2.54 -13.74
N CYS A 215 -5.20 -2.02 -13.01
CA CYS A 215 -4.15 -1.20 -13.60
C CYS A 215 -3.26 -2.02 -14.57
N PHE A 216 -2.77 -3.18 -14.15
CA PHE A 216 -2.04 -4.09 -15.03
C PHE A 216 -2.86 -4.50 -16.24
N LEU A 217 -4.15 -4.78 -16.04
CA LEU A 217 -5.05 -5.12 -17.12
C LEU A 217 -5.19 -3.99 -18.13
N GLY A 218 -5.43 -2.75 -17.66
CA GLY A 218 -5.55 -1.57 -18.52
C GLY A 218 -4.30 -1.34 -19.36
N VAL A 219 -3.10 -1.41 -18.75
CA VAL A 219 -1.82 -1.27 -19.46
C VAL A 219 -1.58 -2.44 -20.40
N SER A 220 -1.96 -3.69 -20.02
CA SER A 220 -1.86 -4.87 -20.89
C SER A 220 -2.72 -4.73 -22.15
N VAL A 221 -3.96 -4.26 -22.00
CA VAL A 221 -4.87 -4.01 -23.14
C VAL A 221 -4.31 -2.91 -24.04
N TRP A 222 -3.76 -1.84 -23.44
CA TRP A 222 -3.15 -0.76 -24.21
C TRP A 222 -1.93 -1.21 -25.00
N LEU A 223 -1.04 -2.03 -24.40
CA LEU A 223 0.11 -2.62 -25.10
C LEU A 223 -0.33 -3.55 -26.24
N ALA A 224 -1.35 -4.38 -25.99
CA ALA A 224 -1.92 -5.27 -27.00
C ALA A 224 -2.47 -4.48 -28.19
N LYS A 225 -3.19 -3.36 -27.94
CA LYS A 225 -3.66 -2.47 -29.02
C LYS A 225 -2.53 -1.85 -29.84
N LYS A 226 -1.35 -1.65 -29.23
CA LYS A 226 -0.14 -1.19 -29.92
C LYS A 226 0.70 -2.31 -30.55
N GLY A 227 0.22 -3.55 -30.58
CA GLY A 227 0.93 -4.71 -31.13
C GLY A 227 2.16 -5.14 -30.31
N LYS A 228 2.30 -4.66 -29.06
CA LYS A 228 3.43 -5.02 -28.20
C LYS A 228 3.10 -6.21 -27.30
N LYS A 229 4.13 -7.00 -26.96
CA LYS A 229 4.01 -8.13 -26.04
C LYS A 229 3.64 -7.62 -24.64
N ASN A 230 2.61 -8.19 -24.01
CA ASN A 230 2.10 -7.80 -22.69
C ASN A 230 2.33 -8.86 -21.60
N PHE A 231 3.05 -9.93 -21.91
CA PHE A 231 3.23 -11.07 -21.02
C PHE A 231 3.90 -10.71 -19.69
N MET A 232 4.84 -9.76 -19.72
CA MET A 232 5.51 -9.24 -18.51
C MET A 232 4.58 -8.57 -17.50
N LEU A 233 3.39 -8.12 -17.93
CA LEU A 233 2.37 -7.54 -17.04
C LEU A 233 1.36 -8.58 -16.57
N LEU A 234 1.09 -9.58 -17.38
CA LEU A 234 0.09 -10.61 -17.07
C LEU A 234 0.55 -11.54 -15.95
N ILE A 235 1.84 -11.93 -15.93
CA ILE A 235 2.38 -12.82 -14.90
C ILE A 235 2.23 -12.20 -13.49
N PRO A 236 2.77 -11.00 -13.21
CA PRO A 236 2.60 -10.38 -11.90
C PRO A 236 1.12 -10.09 -11.59
N MET A 237 0.31 -9.75 -12.58
CA MET A 237 -1.14 -9.55 -12.40
C MET A 237 -1.82 -10.81 -11.85
N PHE A 238 -1.60 -11.97 -12.47
CA PHE A 238 -2.20 -13.23 -12.01
C PHE A 238 -1.67 -13.66 -10.64
N PHE A 239 -0.37 -13.50 -10.41
CA PHE A 239 0.22 -13.78 -9.11
C PHE A 239 -0.40 -12.91 -8.00
N MET A 240 -0.49 -11.61 -8.22
CA MET A 240 -1.09 -10.69 -7.25
C MET A 240 -2.56 -10.95 -7.04
N LEU A 241 -3.30 -11.26 -8.09
CA LEU A 241 -4.69 -11.66 -7.98
C LEU A 241 -4.84 -12.88 -7.08
N PHE A 242 -4.07 -13.94 -7.32
CA PHE A 242 -4.11 -15.16 -6.51
C PHE A 242 -3.75 -14.88 -5.05
N ALA A 243 -2.68 -14.11 -4.79
CA ALA A 243 -2.26 -13.74 -3.45
C ALA A 243 -3.34 -12.90 -2.71
N THR A 244 -3.92 -11.90 -3.38
CA THR A 244 -4.96 -11.04 -2.78
C THR A 244 -6.26 -11.78 -2.52
N MET A 245 -6.70 -12.62 -3.45
CA MET A 245 -7.91 -13.43 -3.28
C MET A 245 -7.74 -14.43 -2.12
N SER A 246 -6.59 -15.09 -2.04
CA SER A 246 -6.26 -16.00 -0.93
C SER A 246 -6.26 -15.27 0.41
N SER A 247 -5.68 -14.06 0.47
CA SER A 247 -5.65 -13.26 1.69
C SER A 247 -7.04 -12.80 2.14
N LEU A 248 -7.88 -12.35 1.20
CA LEU A 248 -9.24 -11.93 1.51
C LEU A 248 -10.08 -13.11 2.03
N LEU A 249 -9.95 -14.31 1.44
CA LEU A 249 -10.63 -15.52 1.90
C LEU A 249 -10.18 -15.93 3.29
N ILE A 250 -8.87 -15.95 3.56
CA ILE A 250 -8.33 -16.30 4.87
C ILE A 250 -8.77 -15.27 5.92
N SER A 251 -8.67 -13.97 5.59
CA SER A 251 -9.11 -12.90 6.46
C SER A 251 -10.61 -12.99 6.78
N PHE A 252 -11.44 -13.22 5.76
CA PHE A 252 -12.87 -13.42 5.95
C PHE A 252 -13.17 -14.60 6.89
N LYS A 253 -12.58 -15.77 6.59
CA LYS A 253 -12.76 -16.98 7.39
C LYS A 253 -12.33 -16.78 8.85
N THR A 254 -11.15 -16.23 9.07
CA THR A 254 -10.58 -16.03 10.42
C THR A 254 -11.42 -15.05 11.22
N ASN A 255 -11.79 -13.91 10.64
CA ASN A 255 -12.59 -12.91 11.36
C ASN A 255 -14.02 -13.38 11.60
N LEU A 256 -14.61 -14.14 10.69
CA LEU A 256 -15.94 -14.74 10.86
C LEU A 256 -15.92 -15.76 12.02
N LEU A 257 -14.93 -16.63 12.08
CA LEU A 257 -14.79 -17.61 13.16
C LEU A 257 -14.59 -16.93 14.53
N LEU A 258 -13.77 -15.88 14.62
CA LEU A 258 -13.59 -15.09 15.86
C LEU A 258 -14.90 -14.45 16.31
N LEU A 259 -15.73 -13.95 15.39
CA LEU A 259 -17.05 -13.40 15.73
C LEU A 259 -18.02 -14.48 16.22
N LEU A 260 -18.07 -15.65 15.55
CA LEU A 260 -18.95 -16.75 15.92
C LEU A 260 -18.57 -17.36 17.28
N ASN A 261 -17.30 -17.39 17.62
CA ASN A 261 -16.79 -17.87 18.91
C ASN A 261 -16.95 -16.84 20.05
N GLY A 262 -17.42 -15.62 19.75
CA GLY A 262 -17.57 -14.55 20.75
C GLY A 262 -16.27 -13.90 21.24
N GLU A 263 -15.13 -14.24 20.61
CA GLU A 263 -13.81 -13.69 20.96
C GLU A 263 -13.49 -12.39 20.18
N GLY A 264 -14.29 -12.07 19.16
CA GLY A 264 -14.07 -10.92 18.27
C GLY A 264 -14.81 -9.66 18.72
N LYS A 265 -14.17 -8.50 18.57
CA LYS A 265 -14.84 -7.19 18.68
C LYS A 265 -15.62 -6.90 17.39
N ILE A 266 -16.93 -6.69 17.51
CA ILE A 266 -17.81 -6.41 16.33
C ILE A 266 -17.32 -5.22 15.53
N ALA A 267 -16.80 -4.19 16.18
CA ALA A 267 -16.29 -2.98 15.50
C ALA A 267 -15.05 -3.24 14.62
N VAL A 268 -14.25 -4.27 14.91
CA VAL A 268 -13.01 -4.57 14.19
C VAL A 268 -13.21 -5.74 13.24
N GLN A 269 -13.57 -6.91 13.79
CA GLN A 269 -13.74 -8.14 12.99
C GLN A 269 -15.01 -8.07 12.12
N GLY A 270 -16.10 -7.46 12.64
CA GLY A 270 -17.32 -7.24 11.87
C GLY A 270 -17.09 -6.36 10.65
N LEU A 271 -16.36 -5.25 10.82
CA LEU A 271 -15.98 -4.39 9.71
C LEU A 271 -15.15 -5.14 8.66
N GLN A 272 -14.18 -5.96 9.09
CA GLN A 272 -13.36 -6.74 8.18
C GLN A 272 -14.19 -7.77 7.39
N VAL A 273 -15.13 -8.45 8.02
CA VAL A 273 -16.03 -9.42 7.37
C VAL A 273 -16.94 -8.71 6.36
N VAL A 274 -17.57 -7.60 6.76
CA VAL A 274 -18.50 -6.84 5.91
C VAL A 274 -17.79 -6.24 4.69
N VAL A 275 -16.55 -5.80 4.84
CA VAL A 275 -15.80 -5.17 3.75
C VAL A 275 -15.11 -6.20 2.85
N SER A 276 -14.57 -7.30 3.40
CA SER A 276 -13.81 -8.28 2.62
C SER A 276 -14.68 -9.03 1.60
N LEU A 277 -15.94 -9.34 1.92
CA LEU A 277 -16.82 -10.08 1.04
C LEU A 277 -17.20 -9.31 -0.24
N PRO A 278 -17.71 -8.06 -0.18
CA PRO A 278 -17.97 -7.26 -1.38
C PRO A 278 -16.72 -7.04 -2.24
N ILE A 279 -15.57 -6.82 -1.60
CA ILE A 279 -14.29 -6.62 -2.32
C ILE A 279 -13.88 -7.92 -3.04
N PHE A 280 -14.07 -9.08 -2.40
CA PHE A 280 -13.82 -10.37 -3.03
C PHE A 280 -14.71 -10.59 -4.26
N ILE A 281 -16.01 -10.29 -4.16
CA ILE A 281 -16.96 -10.41 -5.28
C ILE A 281 -16.57 -9.43 -6.40
N LEU A 282 -16.25 -8.19 -6.06
CA LEU A 282 -15.81 -7.17 -7.01
C LEU A 282 -14.54 -7.62 -7.76
N ALA A 283 -13.60 -8.23 -7.04
CA ALA A 283 -12.38 -8.78 -7.63
C ALA A 283 -12.69 -9.85 -8.68
N LEU A 284 -13.59 -10.78 -8.37
CA LEU A 284 -14.03 -11.81 -9.31
C LEU A 284 -14.66 -11.21 -10.58
N VAL A 285 -15.54 -10.23 -10.41
CA VAL A 285 -16.18 -9.53 -11.53
C VAL A 285 -15.15 -8.85 -12.42
N LEU A 286 -14.22 -8.09 -11.82
CA LEU A 286 -13.15 -7.39 -12.54
C LEU A 286 -12.26 -8.35 -13.34
N VAL A 287 -11.94 -9.51 -12.77
CA VAL A 287 -11.14 -10.54 -13.45
C VAL A 287 -11.87 -11.11 -14.65
N VAL A 288 -13.15 -11.50 -14.46
CA VAL A 288 -13.96 -12.09 -15.53
C VAL A 288 -14.13 -11.09 -16.67
N GLU A 289 -14.46 -9.83 -16.38
CA GLU A 289 -14.59 -8.79 -17.40
C GLU A 289 -13.28 -8.50 -18.10
N GLY A 290 -12.21 -8.40 -17.33
CA GLY A 290 -10.89 -8.14 -17.88
C GLY A 290 -10.37 -9.26 -18.79
N MET A 291 -10.60 -10.51 -18.41
CA MET A 291 -10.27 -11.66 -19.26
C MET A 291 -11.10 -11.70 -20.56
N LYS A 292 -12.39 -11.34 -20.50
CA LYS A 292 -13.22 -11.21 -21.71
C LYS A 292 -12.63 -10.17 -22.67
N ILE A 293 -12.27 -8.99 -22.17
CA ILE A 293 -11.70 -7.91 -22.99
C ILE A 293 -10.38 -8.37 -23.66
N LEU A 294 -9.50 -9.03 -22.91
CA LEU A 294 -8.23 -9.55 -23.46
C LEU A 294 -8.50 -10.63 -24.54
N TRP A 295 -9.46 -11.50 -24.30
CA TRP A 295 -9.78 -12.58 -25.24
C TRP A 295 -10.44 -12.07 -26.53
N GLU A 296 -11.37 -11.14 -26.43
CA GLU A 296 -12.00 -10.49 -27.59
C GLU A 296 -10.97 -9.74 -28.44
N HIS A 297 -10.01 -9.06 -27.78
CA HIS A 297 -8.95 -8.37 -28.49
C HIS A 297 -8.03 -9.35 -29.23
N ARG A 298 -7.66 -10.48 -28.59
CA ARG A 298 -6.87 -11.53 -29.25
C ARG A 298 -7.60 -12.10 -30.48
N LYS A 299 -8.89 -12.35 -30.37
CA LYS A 299 -9.70 -12.83 -31.53
C LYS A 299 -9.70 -11.85 -32.69
N LYS A 300 -9.85 -10.55 -32.41
CA LYS A 300 -9.82 -9.52 -33.47
C LYS A 300 -8.46 -9.42 -34.16
N VAL A 301 -7.36 -9.50 -33.42
CA VAL A 301 -6.01 -9.48 -33.99
C VAL A 301 -5.74 -10.75 -34.81
N SER A 302 -6.20 -11.91 -34.36
CA SER A 302 -6.07 -13.18 -35.10
C SER A 302 -6.96 -13.26 -36.36
N ALA A 303 -8.03 -12.47 -36.43
CA ALA A 303 -8.92 -12.42 -37.58
C ALA A 303 -8.45 -11.42 -38.66
N THR A 304 -7.51 -10.54 -38.33
CA THR A 304 -6.92 -9.52 -39.23
C THR A 304 -5.50 -9.88 -39.69
N ALA A 305 -4.91 -10.94 -39.16
CA ALA A 305 -3.63 -11.54 -39.56
C ALA A 305 -3.83 -12.75 -40.45
#